data_9ca4ed2ea0159db8c97aab51c13205f6
#
_entry.id   9ca4ed2ea0159db8c97aab51c13205f6
#
_cell.length_a   1.000
_cell.length_b   1.000
_cell.length_c   1.000
_cell.angle_alpha   90.00
_cell.angle_beta   90.00
_cell.angle_gamma   90.00
#
_symmetry.space_group_name_H-M   'P 1'
#
loop_
_entity.id
_entity.type
_entity.pdbx_description
1 polymer ?
#
loop_
_entity_poly.entity_id
_entity_poly.type
_entity_poly.pdbx_seq_one_letter_code
_entity_poly.pdbx_strand_id
1 'polypeptide(L)'
;VAPTVDFMFNLSQAFCGYNPHRVFNVTAFIGAGANVAFSNDEAQNVAASGYKMQYLWDGTKVRPVGKAGLALDFRLSDAVSLGIEANANVLTDKYNSKKAGNCDWYFNGLAGIKINLGKSKKSHPYQEPVQPAPVVENKYVEPTPAPQPEVKKEKEEIRRDIHFKINSSVVNQAGKDKIK
;
A
#
# COMPACT_ATOMS: atom_id res chain seq x y z
N VAL A 1 -3.45 27.39 1.17
CA VAL A 1 -3.37 26.07 1.83
C VAL A 1 -4.50 25.21 1.28
N ALA A 2 -4.20 23.93 0.99
CA ALA A 2 -5.20 23.04 0.40
C ALA A 2 -5.16 21.66 1.10
N PRO A 3 -5.87 21.49 2.23
CA PRO A 3 -6.07 20.17 2.81
C PRO A 3 -6.88 19.27 1.85
N THR A 4 -6.39 18.05 1.62
CA THR A 4 -7.01 17.04 0.75
C THR A 4 -7.08 15.68 1.44
N VAL A 5 -8.04 14.87 1.04
CA VAL A 5 -8.11 13.45 1.33
C VAL A 5 -7.77 12.72 0.04
N ASP A 6 -6.74 11.89 0.09
CA ASP A 6 -6.18 11.23 -1.09
C ASP A 6 -6.33 9.70 -0.97
N PHE A 7 -6.79 9.05 -2.05
CA PHE A 7 -6.72 7.62 -2.24
C PHE A 7 -5.39 7.28 -2.92
N MET A 8 -4.62 6.39 -2.29
CA MET A 8 -3.27 6.04 -2.72
C MET A 8 -3.21 4.60 -3.24
N PHE A 9 -2.62 4.41 -4.41
CA PHE A 9 -2.45 3.11 -5.07
C PHE A 9 -0.95 2.83 -5.28
N ASN A 10 -0.43 1.82 -4.62
CA ASN A 10 0.96 1.40 -4.84
C ASN A 10 1.08 0.62 -6.14
N LEU A 11 1.50 1.30 -7.21
CA LEU A 11 1.66 0.73 -8.55
C LEU A 11 2.75 -0.34 -8.58
N SER A 12 3.83 -0.15 -7.82
CA SER A 12 4.91 -1.13 -7.73
C SER A 12 4.44 -2.47 -7.17
N GLN A 13 3.52 -2.46 -6.18
CA GLN A 13 2.93 -3.69 -5.66
C GLN A 13 1.92 -4.30 -6.62
N ALA A 14 1.10 -3.46 -7.27
CA ALA A 14 0.06 -3.92 -8.19
C ALA A 14 0.65 -4.64 -9.42
N PHE A 15 1.74 -4.12 -9.99
CA PHE A 15 2.33 -4.68 -11.22
C PHE A 15 3.47 -5.66 -11.00
N CYS A 16 4.23 -5.51 -9.91
CA CYS A 16 5.43 -6.31 -9.66
C CYS A 16 5.31 -7.20 -8.40
N GLY A 17 4.10 -7.35 -7.86
CA GLY A 17 3.85 -8.13 -6.65
C GLY A 17 4.42 -7.51 -5.37
N TYR A 18 4.12 -8.14 -4.23
CA TYR A 18 4.60 -7.70 -2.93
C TYR A 18 6.07 -8.08 -2.72
N ASN A 19 6.92 -7.10 -2.40
CA ASN A 19 8.31 -7.33 -2.01
C ASN A 19 8.67 -6.39 -0.85
N PRO A 20 8.89 -6.91 0.38
CA PRO A 20 9.18 -6.10 1.56
C PRO A 20 10.58 -5.43 1.50
N HIS A 21 11.47 -5.92 0.66
CA HIS A 21 12.82 -5.38 0.47
C HIS A 21 12.96 -4.48 -0.77
N ARG A 22 11.84 -4.12 -1.38
CA ARG A 22 11.86 -3.24 -2.55
C ARG A 22 12.46 -1.89 -2.19
N VAL A 23 13.48 -1.48 -2.94
CA VAL A 23 14.19 -0.20 -2.76
C VAL A 23 13.38 0.94 -3.36
N PHE A 24 12.74 0.73 -4.50
CA PHE A 24 12.01 1.76 -5.23
C PHE A 24 10.52 1.44 -5.29
N ASN A 25 9.68 2.38 -4.87
CA ASN A 25 8.23 2.28 -4.95
C ASN A 25 7.63 3.47 -5.69
N VAL A 26 6.63 3.17 -6.52
CA VAL A 26 5.80 4.16 -7.21
C VAL A 26 4.38 4.07 -6.68
N THR A 27 3.85 5.19 -6.25
CA THR A 27 2.47 5.30 -5.76
C THR A 27 1.75 6.37 -6.57
N ALA A 28 0.62 6.04 -7.16
CA ALA A 28 -0.31 7.01 -7.72
C ALA A 28 -1.34 7.40 -6.68
N PHE A 29 -1.81 8.63 -6.72
CA PHE A 29 -2.88 9.08 -5.85
C PHE A 29 -3.83 10.03 -6.56
N ILE A 30 -5.07 10.02 -6.11
CA ILE A 30 -6.12 10.95 -6.52
C ILE A 30 -6.90 11.37 -5.28
N GLY A 31 -7.21 12.63 -5.19
CA GLY A 31 -7.90 13.17 -4.01
C GLY A 31 -8.73 14.39 -4.30
N ALA A 32 -9.43 14.81 -3.28
CA ALA A 32 -10.22 16.02 -3.29
C ALA A 32 -10.17 16.71 -1.92
N GLY A 33 -10.39 18.00 -1.91
CA GLY A 33 -10.36 18.78 -0.69
C GLY A 33 -10.86 20.21 -0.89
N ALA A 34 -10.41 21.08 0.02
CA ALA A 34 -10.74 22.50 -0.01
C ALA A 34 -9.46 23.34 -0.09
N ASN A 35 -9.38 24.19 -1.07
CA ASN A 35 -8.34 25.21 -1.16
C ASN A 35 -8.77 26.46 -0.40
N VAL A 36 -7.97 26.87 0.57
CA VAL A 36 -8.13 28.13 1.31
C VAL A 36 -7.10 29.11 0.78
N ALA A 37 -7.56 30.06 -0.02
CA ALA A 37 -6.74 31.13 -0.61
C ALA A 37 -6.94 32.40 0.22
N PHE A 38 -5.85 33.09 0.47
CA PHE A 38 -5.82 34.38 1.18
C PHE A 38 -4.74 35.26 0.53
N SER A 39 -4.86 36.59 0.68
CA SER A 39 -3.95 37.58 0.12
C SER A 39 -3.89 37.56 -1.42
N ASN A 40 -4.87 38.21 -2.06
CA ASN A 40 -4.91 38.37 -3.52
C ASN A 40 -4.43 39.77 -3.96
N ASP A 41 -3.53 40.35 -3.19
CA ASP A 41 -3.09 41.72 -3.31
C ASP A 41 -2.42 41.99 -4.69
N GLU A 42 -1.70 41.01 -5.22
CA GLU A 42 -1.05 41.10 -6.53
C GLU A 42 -2.09 41.28 -7.65
N ALA A 43 -3.18 40.50 -7.64
CA ALA A 43 -4.25 40.64 -8.62
C ALA A 43 -5.00 41.97 -8.44
N GLN A 44 -5.17 42.44 -7.22
CA GLN A 44 -5.79 43.74 -6.94
C GLN A 44 -4.92 44.91 -7.46
N ASN A 45 -3.60 44.83 -7.27
CA ASN A 45 -2.65 45.82 -7.80
C ASN A 45 -2.67 45.87 -9.34
N VAL A 46 -2.73 44.71 -9.99
CA VAL A 46 -2.86 44.61 -11.45
C VAL A 46 -4.19 45.18 -11.91
N ALA A 47 -5.29 44.92 -11.21
CA ALA A 47 -6.59 45.52 -11.54
C ALA A 47 -6.59 47.04 -11.34
N ALA A 48 -5.95 47.55 -10.31
CA ALA A 48 -5.79 49.00 -10.07
C ALA A 48 -4.98 49.70 -11.18
N SER A 49 -4.09 48.97 -11.86
CA SER A 49 -3.34 49.43 -13.01
C SER A 49 -4.17 49.50 -14.33
N GLY A 50 -5.49 49.29 -14.27
CA GLY A 50 -6.40 49.40 -15.38
C GLY A 50 -6.77 48.09 -16.09
N TYR A 51 -6.26 46.95 -15.65
CA TYR A 51 -6.64 45.63 -16.19
C TYR A 51 -7.98 45.16 -15.62
N LYS A 52 -8.95 44.83 -16.47
CA LYS A 52 -10.24 44.31 -16.05
C LYS A 52 -10.12 42.82 -15.69
N MET A 53 -10.19 42.47 -14.41
CA MET A 53 -10.26 41.09 -13.91
C MET A 53 -11.70 40.77 -13.55
N GLN A 54 -12.32 39.79 -14.26
CA GLN A 54 -13.76 39.52 -14.13
C GLN A 54 -14.10 38.75 -12.85
N TYR A 55 -13.16 37.99 -12.33
CA TYR A 55 -13.30 37.17 -11.11
C TYR A 55 -12.37 37.64 -9.99
N LEU A 56 -12.04 38.92 -9.97
CA LEU A 56 -11.26 39.49 -8.88
C LEU A 56 -11.95 39.20 -7.53
N TRP A 57 -11.17 38.69 -6.60
CA TRP A 57 -11.65 38.39 -5.25
C TRP A 57 -10.77 39.07 -4.23
N ASP A 58 -11.35 39.27 -3.05
CA ASP A 58 -10.75 39.90 -1.89
C ASP A 58 -10.94 39.01 -0.65
N GLY A 59 -10.08 39.18 0.35
CA GLY A 59 -10.11 38.44 1.61
C GLY A 59 -9.84 36.93 1.42
N THR A 60 -10.32 36.14 2.36
CA THR A 60 -10.17 34.68 2.35
C THR A 60 -11.25 34.01 1.53
N LYS A 61 -10.89 33.14 0.62
CA LYS A 61 -11.83 32.33 -0.19
C LYS A 61 -11.54 30.85 -0.04
N VAL A 62 -12.60 30.09 0.14
CA VAL A 62 -12.55 28.62 0.17
C VAL A 62 -13.16 28.09 -1.12
N ARG A 63 -12.43 27.17 -1.80
CA ARG A 63 -12.85 26.58 -3.07
C ARG A 63 -12.58 25.08 -3.08
N PRO A 64 -13.42 24.28 -3.72
CA PRO A 64 -13.11 22.87 -3.92
C PRO A 64 -11.85 22.73 -4.78
N VAL A 65 -11.05 21.71 -4.47
CA VAL A 65 -9.85 21.33 -5.22
C VAL A 65 -9.86 19.84 -5.47
N GLY A 66 -9.56 19.44 -6.70
CA GLY A 66 -9.19 18.08 -7.07
C GLY A 66 -7.67 17.97 -7.17
N LYS A 67 -7.12 16.84 -6.76
CA LYS A 67 -5.67 16.57 -6.76
C LYS A 67 -5.39 15.22 -7.37
N ALA A 68 -4.36 15.12 -8.21
CA ALA A 68 -3.84 13.84 -8.68
C ALA A 68 -2.32 13.93 -8.81
N GLY A 69 -1.62 12.82 -8.59
CA GLY A 69 -0.17 12.84 -8.65
C GLY A 69 0.48 11.47 -8.53
N LEU A 70 1.81 11.52 -8.54
CA LEU A 70 2.69 10.38 -8.37
C LEU A 70 3.68 10.67 -7.24
N ALA A 71 3.93 9.67 -6.41
CA ALA A 71 4.98 9.67 -5.40
C ALA A 71 5.98 8.56 -5.72
N LEU A 72 7.26 8.89 -5.63
CA LEU A 72 8.39 8.01 -5.80
C LEU A 72 9.10 7.89 -4.45
N ASP A 73 9.23 6.68 -3.93
CA ASP A 73 9.90 6.42 -2.67
C ASP A 73 11.15 5.57 -2.90
N PHE A 74 12.29 6.06 -2.41
CA PHE A 74 13.56 5.35 -2.38
C PHE A 74 13.86 4.94 -0.94
N ARG A 75 13.85 3.66 -0.67
CA ARG A 75 14.17 3.10 0.64
C ARG A 75 15.68 3.12 0.84
N LEU A 76 16.15 3.89 1.81
CA LEU A 76 17.56 3.94 2.21
C LEU A 76 17.87 2.94 3.32
N SER A 77 16.91 2.69 4.21
CA SER A 77 17.00 1.70 5.28
C SER A 77 15.60 1.22 5.67
N ASP A 78 15.49 0.32 6.66
CA ASP A 78 14.18 -0.13 7.18
C ASP A 78 13.40 0.99 7.85
N ALA A 79 14.10 2.00 8.35
CA ALA A 79 13.50 3.13 9.05
C ALA A 79 13.39 4.39 8.21
N VAL A 80 14.19 4.54 7.14
CA VAL A 80 14.33 5.81 6.41
C VAL A 80 14.14 5.60 4.92
N SER A 81 13.32 6.46 4.31
CA SER A 81 13.12 6.54 2.86
C SER A 81 13.16 7.98 2.39
N LEU A 82 13.68 8.21 1.18
CA LEU A 82 13.59 9.48 0.47
C LEU A 82 12.34 9.45 -0.40
N GLY A 83 11.50 10.48 -0.31
CA GLY A 83 10.28 10.64 -1.10
C GLY A 83 10.37 11.83 -2.03
N ILE A 84 9.91 11.65 -3.27
CA ILE A 84 9.67 12.71 -4.24
C ILE A 84 8.22 12.60 -4.69
N GLU A 85 7.49 13.71 -4.68
CA GLU A 85 6.09 13.77 -5.10
C GLU A 85 5.92 14.87 -6.14
N ALA A 86 5.16 14.56 -7.19
CA ALA A 86 4.68 15.54 -8.17
C ALA A 86 3.15 15.42 -8.26
N ASN A 87 2.46 16.55 -8.12
CA ASN A 87 1.01 16.57 -8.21
C ASN A 87 0.47 17.75 -9.00
N ALA A 88 -0.68 17.53 -9.64
CA ALA A 88 -1.49 18.51 -10.31
C ALA A 88 -2.76 18.76 -9.50
N ASN A 89 -3.14 20.01 -9.36
CA ASN A 89 -4.33 20.42 -8.64
C ASN A 89 -5.23 21.20 -9.60
N VAL A 90 -6.52 20.86 -9.60
CA VAL A 90 -7.54 21.50 -10.43
C VAL A 90 -8.52 22.24 -9.54
N LEU A 91 -8.80 23.48 -9.89
CA LEU A 91 -9.75 24.35 -9.21
C LEU A 91 -10.75 24.95 -10.21
N THR A 92 -11.71 25.69 -9.67
CA THR A 92 -12.65 26.46 -10.52
C THR A 92 -11.95 27.64 -11.16
N ASP A 93 -12.44 28.09 -12.33
CA ASP A 93 -11.99 29.24 -13.13
C ASP A 93 -11.92 30.61 -12.35
N LYS A 94 -12.25 30.60 -11.06
CA LYS A 94 -12.22 31.79 -10.20
C LYS A 94 -10.96 31.91 -9.34
N TYR A 95 -10.04 30.96 -9.45
CA TYR A 95 -8.87 30.91 -8.56
C TYR A 95 -7.86 31.99 -8.91
N ASN A 96 -7.54 32.15 -10.17
CA ASN A 96 -6.53 33.09 -10.67
C ASN A 96 -7.09 34.52 -11.01
N SER A 97 -8.33 34.82 -10.59
CA SER A 97 -9.01 36.10 -10.83
C SER A 97 -9.32 36.44 -12.31
N LYS A 98 -8.95 35.59 -13.24
CA LYS A 98 -9.24 35.74 -14.68
C LYS A 98 -10.44 34.87 -15.05
N LYS A 99 -11.18 35.27 -16.07
CA LYS A 99 -12.20 34.41 -16.69
C LYS A 99 -11.65 33.81 -17.97
N ALA A 100 -11.39 32.51 -17.95
CA ALA A 100 -10.92 31.77 -19.11
C ALA A 100 -11.98 30.78 -19.64
N GLY A 101 -12.99 30.44 -18.83
CA GLY A 101 -14.04 29.48 -19.17
C GLY A 101 -13.59 28.01 -18.97
N ASN A 102 -12.46 27.78 -18.34
CA ASN A 102 -11.89 26.48 -18.04
C ASN A 102 -11.42 26.42 -16.57
N CYS A 103 -11.08 25.23 -16.09
CA CYS A 103 -10.53 25.07 -14.74
C CYS A 103 -9.12 25.67 -14.65
N ASP A 104 -8.82 26.23 -13.48
CA ASP A 104 -7.46 26.66 -13.11
C ASP A 104 -6.65 25.47 -12.61
N TRP A 105 -5.36 25.44 -12.95
CA TRP A 105 -4.44 24.38 -12.57
C TRP A 105 -3.21 24.95 -11.88
N TYR A 106 -2.72 24.23 -10.88
CA TYR A 106 -1.38 24.44 -10.35
C TYR A 106 -0.68 23.11 -10.07
N PHE A 107 0.64 23.13 -10.16
CA PHE A 107 1.49 21.96 -10.03
C PHE A 107 2.42 22.14 -8.84
N ASN A 108 2.62 21.06 -8.07
CA ASN A 108 3.57 21.04 -6.97
C ASN A 108 4.57 19.90 -7.17
N GLY A 109 5.83 20.19 -6.85
CA GLY A 109 6.89 19.21 -6.66
C GLY A 109 7.38 19.28 -5.22
N LEU A 110 7.40 18.14 -4.52
CA LEU A 110 7.84 18.03 -3.14
C LEU A 110 8.93 16.97 -3.06
N ALA A 111 9.91 17.22 -2.21
CA ALA A 111 10.91 16.22 -1.82
C ALA A 111 11.01 16.20 -0.30
N GLY A 112 11.17 15.00 0.26
CA GLY A 112 11.18 14.85 1.71
C GLY A 112 11.74 13.52 2.16
N ILE A 113 11.95 13.41 3.47
CA ILE A 113 12.40 12.19 4.13
C ILE A 113 11.22 11.60 4.89
N LYS A 114 10.96 10.30 4.69
CA LYS A 114 9.97 9.53 5.43
C LYS A 114 10.68 8.70 6.49
N ILE A 115 10.25 8.82 7.73
CA ILE A 115 10.79 8.06 8.86
C ILE A 115 9.70 7.15 9.40
N ASN A 116 9.94 5.84 9.38
CA ASN A 116 9.05 4.83 9.95
C ASN A 116 9.33 4.70 11.44
N LEU A 117 8.45 5.20 12.28
CA LEU A 117 8.55 5.14 13.74
C LEU A 117 8.05 3.82 14.34
N GLY A 118 7.50 2.93 13.55
CA GLY A 118 7.02 1.62 13.97
C GLY A 118 8.10 0.53 13.86
N LYS A 119 8.04 -0.47 14.73
CA LYS A 119 8.81 -1.71 14.53
C LYS A 119 8.32 -2.33 13.22
N SER A 120 9.22 -2.50 12.25
CA SER A 120 8.93 -3.30 11.05
C SER A 120 8.51 -4.69 11.52
N LYS A 121 7.22 -5.01 11.39
CA LYS A 121 6.78 -6.40 11.57
C LYS A 121 7.50 -7.16 10.47
N LYS A 122 8.36 -8.10 10.84
CA LYS A 122 8.89 -9.08 9.89
C LYS A 122 7.67 -9.73 9.28
N SER A 123 7.33 -9.36 8.05
CA SER A 123 6.26 -10.03 7.32
C SER A 123 6.70 -11.48 7.19
N HIS A 124 5.94 -12.39 7.79
CA HIS A 124 6.09 -13.79 7.44
C HIS A 124 5.96 -13.89 5.92
N PRO A 125 6.88 -14.58 5.23
CA PRO A 125 6.70 -14.84 3.81
C PRO A 125 5.30 -15.47 3.66
N TYR A 126 4.53 -14.94 2.72
CA TYR A 126 3.26 -15.55 2.33
C TYR A 126 3.57 -16.99 1.93
N GLN A 127 3.22 -17.93 2.79
CA GLN A 127 3.20 -19.33 2.41
C GLN A 127 1.97 -19.47 1.51
N GLU A 128 2.19 -19.67 0.22
CA GLU A 128 1.11 -20.09 -0.66
C GLU A 128 0.42 -21.29 0.02
N PRO A 129 -0.92 -21.27 0.11
CA PRO A 129 -1.65 -22.41 0.64
C PRO A 129 -1.21 -23.63 -0.16
N VAL A 130 -0.58 -24.58 0.52
CA VAL A 130 -0.16 -25.84 -0.07
C VAL A 130 -1.41 -26.40 -0.70
N GLN A 131 -1.47 -26.45 -2.04
CA GLN A 131 -2.56 -27.11 -2.72
C GLN A 131 -2.63 -28.54 -2.18
N PRO A 132 -3.79 -28.99 -1.70
CA PRO A 132 -3.92 -30.37 -1.26
C PRO A 132 -3.47 -31.26 -2.41
N ALA A 133 -2.53 -32.17 -2.11
CA ALA A 133 -2.05 -33.12 -3.11
C ALA A 133 -3.27 -33.74 -3.81
N PRO A 134 -3.24 -33.93 -5.15
CA PRO A 134 -4.35 -34.51 -5.87
C PRO A 134 -4.71 -35.83 -5.20
N VAL A 135 -5.98 -35.94 -4.79
CA VAL A 135 -6.53 -37.19 -4.25
C VAL A 135 -6.38 -38.21 -5.36
N VAL A 136 -5.45 -39.13 -5.20
CA VAL A 136 -5.33 -40.28 -6.09
C VAL A 136 -6.58 -41.10 -5.87
N GLU A 137 -7.54 -40.99 -6.78
CA GLU A 137 -8.73 -41.80 -6.84
C GLU A 137 -8.27 -43.24 -7.00
N ASN A 138 -8.33 -44.02 -5.91
CA ASN A 138 -8.05 -45.46 -5.96
C ASN A 138 -9.06 -46.15 -6.85
N LYS A 139 -8.69 -46.36 -8.12
CA LYS A 139 -9.41 -47.22 -9.02
C LYS A 139 -9.43 -48.62 -8.43
N TYR A 140 -10.59 -49.06 -7.99
CA TYR A 140 -10.81 -50.44 -7.54
C TYR A 140 -10.33 -51.40 -8.63
N VAL A 141 -9.24 -52.10 -8.36
CA VAL A 141 -8.79 -53.25 -9.17
C VAL A 141 -9.31 -54.50 -8.47
N GLU A 142 -10.12 -55.28 -9.18
CA GLU A 142 -10.65 -56.57 -8.77
C GLU A 142 -9.54 -57.53 -8.31
N PRO A 143 -9.72 -58.29 -7.23
CA PRO A 143 -8.66 -59.08 -6.63
C PRO A 143 -8.36 -60.36 -7.45
N THR A 144 -7.15 -60.46 -7.97
CA THR A 144 -6.54 -61.71 -8.44
C THR A 144 -6.05 -62.51 -7.21
N PRO A 145 -6.25 -63.84 -7.14
CA PRO A 145 -6.00 -64.61 -5.92
C PRO A 145 -4.51 -64.75 -5.58
N ALA A 146 -4.24 -64.75 -4.27
CA ALA A 146 -2.98 -64.60 -3.58
C ALA A 146 -1.95 -65.73 -3.80
N PRO A 147 -0.64 -65.40 -3.77
CA PRO A 147 0.40 -66.23 -3.21
C PRO A 147 0.74 -65.78 -1.78
N GLN A 148 1.13 -66.76 -0.94
CA GLN A 148 1.33 -66.72 0.49
C GLN A 148 2.39 -65.70 1.00
N PRO A 149 2.38 -65.41 2.31
CA PRO A 149 2.87 -64.17 2.86
C PRO A 149 4.40 -64.15 3.14
N GLU A 150 5.09 -63.19 2.58
CA GLU A 150 6.37 -62.74 3.14
C GLU A 150 6.10 -61.72 4.25
N VAL A 151 6.58 -62.01 5.45
CA VAL A 151 6.54 -61.13 6.62
C VAL A 151 7.43 -59.91 6.37
N LYS A 152 6.89 -58.81 5.87
CA LYS A 152 7.54 -57.52 5.89
C LYS A 152 7.25 -56.86 7.25
N LYS A 153 8.30 -56.62 8.00
CA LYS A 153 8.27 -55.79 9.23
C LYS A 153 7.75 -54.41 8.88
N GLU A 154 6.52 -54.12 9.22
CA GLU A 154 5.88 -52.82 9.15
C GLU A 154 6.60 -51.86 10.09
N LYS A 155 7.19 -50.77 9.57
CA LYS A 155 7.68 -49.70 10.40
C LYS A 155 6.47 -48.91 10.86
N GLU A 156 6.11 -49.09 12.11
CA GLU A 156 5.05 -48.32 12.77
C GLU A 156 5.51 -46.86 12.89
N GLU A 157 4.98 -45.98 12.06
CA GLU A 157 5.19 -44.53 12.17
C GLU A 157 4.32 -44.01 13.32
N ILE A 158 4.94 -43.83 14.49
CA ILE A 158 4.28 -43.23 15.64
C ILE A 158 4.23 -41.72 15.44
N ARG A 159 3.09 -41.16 14.99
CA ARG A 159 2.84 -39.71 14.95
C ARG A 159 2.43 -39.27 16.36
N ARG A 160 3.19 -38.33 16.92
CA ARG A 160 2.93 -37.74 18.24
C ARG A 160 2.77 -36.24 18.08
N ASP A 161 1.59 -35.70 18.39
CA ASP A 161 1.30 -34.29 18.37
C ASP A 161 1.83 -33.61 19.63
N ILE A 162 2.63 -32.54 19.43
CA ILE A 162 3.17 -31.72 20.53
C ILE A 162 2.49 -30.37 20.45
N HIS A 163 1.79 -29.98 21.50
CA HIS A 163 1.13 -28.71 21.60
C HIS A 163 2.01 -27.68 22.32
N PHE A 164 2.20 -26.53 21.69
CA PHE A 164 2.89 -25.37 22.28
C PHE A 164 1.87 -24.35 22.80
N LYS A 165 2.24 -23.68 23.89
CA LYS A 165 1.45 -22.53 24.36
C LYS A 165 1.58 -21.38 23.38
N ILE A 166 0.50 -20.64 23.16
CA ILE A 166 0.51 -19.48 22.25
C ILE A 166 1.67 -18.53 22.63
N ASN A 167 2.48 -18.19 21.64
CA ASN A 167 3.67 -17.35 21.78
C ASN A 167 4.87 -17.96 22.54
N SER A 168 5.00 -19.30 22.61
CA SER A 168 6.11 -19.99 23.26
C SER A 168 6.70 -21.05 22.36
N SER A 169 8.03 -21.11 22.27
CA SER A 169 8.80 -22.17 21.60
C SER A 169 9.27 -23.26 22.56
N VAL A 170 8.88 -23.20 23.84
CA VAL A 170 9.31 -24.14 24.86
C VAL A 170 8.33 -25.29 24.96
N VAL A 171 8.83 -26.53 24.79
CA VAL A 171 8.04 -27.75 24.96
C VAL A 171 7.78 -27.95 26.46
N ASN A 172 6.50 -28.09 26.85
CA ASN A 172 6.12 -28.33 28.20
C ASN A 172 6.48 -29.77 28.65
N GLN A 173 6.38 -30.08 29.96
CA GLN A 173 6.78 -31.38 30.50
C GLN A 173 6.00 -32.54 29.86
N ALA A 174 4.68 -32.37 29.64
CA ALA A 174 3.85 -33.36 28.97
C ALA A 174 4.24 -33.62 27.50
N GLY A 175 4.80 -32.59 26.78
CA GLY A 175 5.34 -32.74 25.44
C GLY A 175 6.69 -33.49 25.47
N LYS A 176 7.53 -33.25 26.47
CA LYS A 176 8.82 -33.98 26.64
C LYS A 176 8.63 -35.45 26.89
N ASP A 177 7.60 -35.84 27.67
CA ASP A 177 7.30 -37.22 27.98
C ASP A 177 6.75 -38.03 26.78
N LYS A 178 6.22 -37.31 25.75
CA LYS A 178 5.78 -37.93 24.50
C LYS A 178 6.92 -38.19 23.50
N ILE A 179 8.09 -37.59 23.72
CA ILE A 179 9.25 -37.70 22.81
C ILE A 179 10.15 -38.89 23.24
N LYS A 180 10.07 -39.34 24.49
CA LYS A 180 10.72 -40.55 24.94
C LYS A 180 9.94 -41.78 24.47
#